data_8c289d2ced55c67d17cb74bd7f023df4
#
_entry.id   8c289d2ced55c67d17cb74bd7f023df4
#
_cell.length_a   1.000
_cell.length_b   1.000
_cell.length_c   1.000
_cell.angle_alpha   90.00
_cell.angle_beta   90.00
_cell.angle_gamma   90.00
#
_symmetry.space_group_name_H-M   'P 1'
#
loop_
_entity.id
_entity.type
_entity.pdbx_description
1 polymer ?
#
loop_
_entity_poly.entity_id
_entity_poly.type
_entity_poly.pdbx_seq_one_letter_code
_entity_poly.pdbx_strand_id
1 'polypeptide(L)'
;MLDATAVLKKLKKILGIKTDLQLSNLLDVKPNTISSWKKRNSLQYENLIALCKEHKIDLNALFFENYRNEKELSKEGRLVKMISTEQYFEYFLDSAKTLASAPSYVFPTVDEIDTAFQVSSNNMFPTIKVTSYVLTKKITIEEMQPWHVYLFIMEGKGLFIYRFKKYTELGKLHFVSDNHTYTSIDVDPADIREVFCVRGGFLPDFKVVGDI
;
A
#
# COMPACT_ATOMS: atom_id res chain seq x y z
N MET A 1 21.57 -18.37 13.14
CA MET A 1 21.69 -18.01 14.58
C MET A 1 21.97 -16.51 14.61
N LEU A 2 21.23 -15.76 15.42
CA LEU A 2 21.42 -14.29 15.52
C LEU A 2 22.84 -14.01 16.04
N ASP A 3 23.60 -13.21 15.30
CA ASP A 3 24.94 -12.77 15.71
C ASP A 3 24.84 -11.47 16.52
N ALA A 4 25.18 -11.54 17.81
CA ALA A 4 25.15 -10.37 18.70
C ALA A 4 26.00 -9.20 18.19
N THR A 5 27.15 -9.49 17.57
CA THR A 5 28.04 -8.49 17.01
C THR A 5 27.37 -7.76 15.84
N ALA A 6 26.70 -8.49 14.95
CA ALA A 6 25.99 -7.94 13.81
C ALA A 6 24.80 -7.06 14.26
N VAL A 7 24.01 -7.54 15.24
CA VAL A 7 22.88 -6.76 15.82
C VAL A 7 23.37 -5.45 16.44
N LEU A 8 24.41 -5.49 17.27
CA LEU A 8 24.97 -4.29 17.93
C LEU A 8 25.59 -3.32 16.90
N LYS A 9 26.22 -3.83 15.84
CA LYS A 9 26.74 -3.00 14.74
C LYS A 9 25.61 -2.31 13.98
N LYS A 10 24.51 -3.03 13.71
CA LYS A 10 23.33 -2.51 13.02
C LYS A 10 22.63 -1.45 13.89
N LEU A 11 22.47 -1.72 15.19
CA LEU A 11 21.88 -0.78 16.13
C LEU A 11 22.69 0.54 16.20
N LYS A 12 24.04 0.46 16.27
CA LYS A 12 24.89 1.64 16.22
C LYS A 12 24.69 2.46 14.93
N LYS A 13 24.57 1.78 13.79
CA LYS A 13 24.31 2.44 12.50
C LYS A 13 22.96 3.16 12.48
N ILE A 14 21.91 2.55 13.01
CA ILE A 14 20.56 3.14 13.10
C ILE A 14 20.56 4.38 14.01
N LEU A 15 21.25 4.29 15.16
CA LEU A 15 21.35 5.38 16.14
C LEU A 15 22.36 6.48 15.75
N GLY A 16 23.11 6.30 14.65
CA GLY A 16 24.13 7.27 14.23
C GLY A 16 25.36 7.36 15.14
N ILE A 17 25.59 6.35 16.00
CA ILE A 17 26.71 6.31 16.94
C ILE A 17 27.84 5.40 16.45
N LYS A 18 29.08 5.69 16.89
CA LYS A 18 30.28 4.99 16.39
C LYS A 18 30.89 4.03 17.40
N THR A 19 30.81 4.32 18.69
CA THR A 19 31.56 3.60 19.73
C THR A 19 30.68 2.69 20.60
N ASP A 20 31.29 1.66 21.16
CA ASP A 20 30.61 0.77 22.12
C ASP A 20 30.34 1.50 23.46
N LEU A 21 31.15 2.50 23.80
CA LEU A 21 30.94 3.35 24.96
C LEU A 21 29.65 4.19 24.84
N GLN A 22 29.40 4.79 23.66
CA GLN A 22 28.15 5.49 23.40
C GLN A 22 26.95 4.56 23.48
N LEU A 23 27.09 3.35 22.94
CA LEU A 23 26.02 2.34 22.99
C LEU A 23 25.75 1.87 24.41
N SER A 24 26.80 1.63 25.24
CA SER A 24 26.64 1.21 26.63
C SER A 24 25.91 2.25 27.46
N ASN A 25 26.18 3.53 27.23
CA ASN A 25 25.48 4.65 27.91
C ASN A 25 24.00 4.69 27.54
N LEU A 26 23.64 4.47 26.25
CA LEU A 26 22.25 4.45 25.82
C LEU A 26 21.48 3.22 26.33
N LEU A 27 22.17 2.09 26.50
CA LEU A 27 21.58 0.85 27.04
C LEU A 27 21.58 0.80 28.56
N ASP A 28 22.12 1.80 29.24
CA ASP A 28 22.34 1.85 30.69
C ASP A 28 23.07 0.59 31.22
N VAL A 29 24.16 0.23 30.54
CA VAL A 29 25.01 -0.91 30.91
C VAL A 29 26.48 -0.50 31.00
N LYS A 30 27.26 -1.30 31.74
CA LYS A 30 28.72 -1.06 31.85
C LYS A 30 29.38 -1.30 30.46
N PRO A 31 30.43 -0.53 30.08
CA PRO A 31 31.14 -0.70 28.79
C PRO A 31 31.60 -2.15 28.52
N ASN A 32 32.07 -2.84 29.55
CA ASN A 32 32.52 -4.23 29.46
C ASN A 32 31.38 -5.23 29.12
N THR A 33 30.13 -4.83 29.37
CA THR A 33 28.95 -5.66 29.05
C THR A 33 28.81 -5.84 27.55
N ILE A 34 28.99 -4.79 26.75
CA ILE A 34 28.93 -4.86 25.28
C ILE A 34 30.01 -5.82 24.75
N SER A 35 31.24 -5.75 25.25
CA SER A 35 32.31 -6.66 24.87
C SER A 35 32.01 -8.13 25.25
N SER A 36 31.39 -8.34 26.43
CA SER A 36 30.98 -9.66 26.91
C SER A 36 29.85 -10.23 26.04
N TRP A 37 28.89 -9.43 25.63
CA TRP A 37 27.81 -9.83 24.72
C TRP A 37 28.34 -10.30 23.36
N LYS A 38 29.27 -9.56 22.79
CA LYS A 38 29.94 -9.96 21.54
C LYS A 38 30.70 -11.28 21.70
N LYS A 39 31.47 -11.43 22.78
CA LYS A 39 32.29 -12.64 23.02
C LYS A 39 31.43 -13.89 23.26
N ARG A 40 30.31 -13.75 23.98
CA ARG A 40 29.41 -14.87 24.36
C ARG A 40 28.31 -15.10 23.34
N ASN A 41 28.21 -14.27 22.29
CA ASN A 41 27.10 -14.24 21.35
C ASN A 41 25.72 -14.22 22.07
N SER A 42 25.58 -13.39 23.10
CA SER A 42 24.35 -13.26 23.90
C SER A 42 23.99 -11.79 24.05
N LEU A 43 22.70 -11.49 24.05
CA LEU A 43 22.16 -10.14 24.17
C LEU A 43 21.17 -10.09 25.34
N GLN A 44 21.15 -8.97 26.04
CA GLN A 44 20.11 -8.70 27.02
C GLN A 44 18.94 -7.98 26.28
N TYR A 45 17.97 -8.78 25.87
CA TYR A 45 16.90 -8.31 24.99
C TYR A 45 16.03 -7.23 25.60
N GLU A 46 15.80 -7.25 26.92
CA GLU A 46 14.99 -6.26 27.63
C GLU A 46 15.50 -4.83 27.39
N ASN A 47 16.80 -4.60 27.61
CA ASN A 47 17.42 -3.28 27.41
C ASN A 47 17.40 -2.87 25.94
N LEU A 48 17.60 -3.82 25.01
CA LEU A 48 17.53 -3.56 23.58
C LEU A 48 16.13 -3.17 23.13
N ILE A 49 15.11 -3.88 23.61
CA ILE A 49 13.71 -3.60 23.30
C ILE A 49 13.29 -2.23 23.87
N ALA A 50 13.69 -1.93 25.12
CA ALA A 50 13.41 -0.64 25.74
C ALA A 50 14.02 0.51 24.92
N LEU A 51 15.29 0.40 24.52
CA LEU A 51 15.98 1.37 23.68
C LEU A 51 15.32 1.52 22.30
N CYS A 52 14.94 0.39 21.69
CA CYS A 52 14.25 0.42 20.40
C CYS A 52 12.89 1.12 20.49
N LYS A 53 12.15 0.91 21.59
CA LYS A 53 10.87 1.59 21.83
C LYS A 53 11.06 3.10 21.98
N GLU A 54 12.04 3.53 22.76
CA GLU A 54 12.36 4.94 23.00
C GLU A 54 12.74 5.68 21.71
N HIS A 55 13.58 5.06 20.89
CA HIS A 55 14.08 5.62 19.64
C HIS A 55 13.20 5.27 18.40
N LYS A 56 12.03 4.64 18.60
CA LYS A 56 11.11 4.21 17.52
C LYS A 56 11.80 3.34 16.45
N ILE A 57 12.70 2.46 16.88
CA ILE A 57 13.41 1.53 16.00
C ILE A 57 12.56 0.28 15.81
N ASP A 58 12.32 -0.10 14.57
CA ASP A 58 11.64 -1.35 14.26
C ASP A 58 12.53 -2.56 14.62
N LEU A 59 12.01 -3.42 15.50
CA LEU A 59 12.72 -4.63 15.95
C LEU A 59 13.00 -5.59 14.80
N ASN A 60 12.06 -5.72 13.84
CA ASN A 60 12.28 -6.57 12.68
C ASN A 60 13.45 -6.04 11.84
N ALA A 61 13.49 -4.72 11.64
CA ALA A 61 14.60 -4.07 10.96
C ALA A 61 15.94 -4.31 11.69
N LEU A 62 15.95 -4.43 13.01
CA LEU A 62 17.16 -4.69 13.76
C LEU A 62 17.61 -6.15 13.69
N PHE A 63 16.69 -7.11 13.84
CA PHE A 63 17.02 -8.52 14.05
C PHE A 63 17.07 -9.36 12.76
N PHE A 64 16.37 -8.97 11.69
CA PHE A 64 16.36 -9.73 10.44
C PHE A 64 17.18 -9.05 9.35
N GLU A 65 18.08 -9.80 8.71
CA GLU A 65 19.00 -9.26 7.68
C GLU A 65 18.26 -8.81 6.42
N ASN A 66 17.21 -9.53 6.04
CA ASN A 66 16.44 -9.28 4.82
C ASN A 66 15.10 -8.56 5.10
N TYR A 67 14.95 -7.99 6.30
CA TYR A 67 13.74 -7.23 6.59
C TYR A 67 13.75 -5.90 5.82
N ARG A 68 12.81 -5.79 4.91
CA ARG A 68 12.53 -4.54 4.18
C ARG A 68 11.37 -3.85 4.87
N ASN A 69 11.58 -2.63 5.31
CA ASN A 69 10.51 -1.84 5.90
C ASN A 69 9.60 -1.24 4.80
N GLU A 70 8.39 -0.82 5.18
CA GLU A 70 7.43 -0.23 4.24
C GLU A 70 8.02 0.95 3.43
N LYS A 71 8.94 1.73 4.02
CA LYS A 71 9.59 2.84 3.33
C LYS A 71 10.54 2.40 2.23
N GLU A 72 11.21 1.25 2.40
CA GLU A 72 12.06 0.67 1.35
C GLU A 72 11.22 0.03 0.25
N LEU A 73 10.17 -0.69 0.62
CA LEU A 73 9.22 -1.26 -0.33
C LEU A 73 8.49 -0.18 -1.14
N SER A 74 8.10 0.93 -0.50
CA SER A 74 7.46 2.05 -1.20
C SER A 74 8.40 2.76 -2.17
N LYS A 75 9.71 2.81 -1.88
CA LYS A 75 10.71 3.34 -2.83
C LYS A 75 10.89 2.46 -4.06
N GLU A 76 10.67 1.16 -3.93
CA GLU A 76 10.71 0.22 -5.05
C GLU A 76 9.40 0.19 -5.85
N GLY A 77 8.40 1.01 -5.50
CA GLY A 77 7.11 1.11 -6.19
C GLY A 77 6.23 -0.15 -6.06
N ARG A 78 6.51 -1.00 -5.07
CA ARG A 78 5.82 -2.29 -4.90
C ARG A 78 4.75 -2.31 -3.82
N LEU A 79 4.68 -1.26 -3.00
CA LEU A 79 3.75 -1.19 -1.88
C LEU A 79 2.46 -0.50 -2.32
N VAL A 80 1.36 -1.24 -2.30
CA VAL A 80 0.03 -0.78 -2.74
C VAL A 80 -0.89 -0.68 -1.54
N LYS A 81 -1.53 0.46 -1.37
CA LYS A 81 -2.57 0.68 -0.35
C LYS A 81 -3.87 0.04 -0.80
N MET A 82 -4.52 -0.73 0.09
CA MET A 82 -5.79 -1.37 -0.22
C MET A 82 -6.96 -0.71 0.49
N ILE A 83 -7.95 -0.31 -0.29
CA ILE A 83 -9.19 0.31 0.18
C ILE A 83 -10.35 -0.67 -0.06
N SER A 84 -10.94 -1.16 1.02
CA SER A 84 -12.13 -2.00 0.97
C SER A 84 -13.40 -1.16 0.79
N THR A 85 -14.49 -1.81 0.41
CA THR A 85 -15.80 -1.12 0.29
C THR A 85 -16.27 -0.49 1.60
N GLU A 86 -15.89 -1.07 2.74
CA GLU A 86 -16.22 -0.54 4.08
C GLU A 86 -15.52 0.79 4.36
N GLN A 87 -14.36 1.02 3.74
CA GLN A 87 -13.55 2.23 3.92
C GLN A 87 -13.93 3.35 2.93
N TYR A 88 -14.85 3.12 1.99
CA TYR A 88 -15.19 4.11 0.97
C TYR A 88 -15.73 5.41 1.55
N PHE A 89 -16.59 5.33 2.56
CA PHE A 89 -17.11 6.52 3.20
C PHE A 89 -16.01 7.38 3.83
N GLU A 90 -15.08 6.76 4.54
CA GLU A 90 -13.92 7.46 5.14
C GLU A 90 -13.00 8.03 4.05
N TYR A 91 -12.80 7.30 2.96
CA TYR A 91 -12.00 7.76 1.83
C TYR A 91 -12.61 8.99 1.16
N PHE A 92 -13.92 9.06 1.04
CA PHE A 92 -14.60 10.22 0.47
C PHE A 92 -14.49 11.45 1.37
N LEU A 93 -14.48 11.26 2.69
CA LEU A 93 -14.30 12.36 3.65
C LEU A 93 -12.84 12.86 3.69
N ASP A 94 -11.87 11.96 3.80
CA ASP A 94 -10.46 12.27 3.91
C ASP A 94 -9.61 11.13 3.31
N SER A 95 -9.31 11.26 2.01
CA SER A 95 -8.53 10.25 1.29
C SER A 95 -7.12 10.11 1.84
N ALA A 96 -6.48 11.21 2.27
CA ALA A 96 -5.12 11.19 2.78
C ALA A 96 -5.03 10.42 4.11
N LYS A 97 -5.95 10.67 5.03
CA LYS A 97 -6.05 9.97 6.32
C LYS A 97 -6.34 8.49 6.13
N THR A 98 -7.30 8.15 5.26
CA THR A 98 -7.68 6.76 4.97
C THR A 98 -6.51 6.00 4.34
N LEU A 99 -5.81 6.58 3.37
CA LEU A 99 -4.61 5.98 2.78
C LEU A 99 -3.48 5.79 3.80
N ALA A 100 -3.31 6.70 4.74
CA ALA A 100 -2.30 6.57 5.78
C ALA A 100 -2.53 5.35 6.69
N SER A 101 -3.81 5.04 7.00
CA SER A 101 -4.21 3.92 7.86
C SER A 101 -4.50 2.62 7.10
N ALA A 102 -4.68 2.68 5.77
CA ALA A 102 -5.01 1.53 4.95
C ALA A 102 -3.88 0.47 4.97
N PRO A 103 -4.24 -0.82 4.98
CA PRO A 103 -3.27 -1.90 4.87
C PRO A 103 -2.51 -1.81 3.55
N SER A 104 -1.26 -2.23 3.59
CA SER A 104 -0.35 -2.16 2.44
C SER A 104 0.14 -3.55 2.07
N TYR A 105 0.14 -3.85 0.77
CA TYR A 105 0.59 -5.14 0.25
C TYR A 105 1.57 -4.94 -0.91
N VAL A 106 2.48 -5.88 -1.07
CA VAL A 106 3.41 -5.92 -2.21
C VAL A 106 2.81 -6.79 -3.30
N PHE A 107 2.64 -6.22 -4.49
CA PHE A 107 2.17 -6.94 -5.66
C PHE A 107 3.32 -7.21 -6.65
N PRO A 108 3.40 -8.41 -7.23
CA PRO A 108 4.38 -8.75 -8.25
C PRO A 108 3.95 -8.17 -9.61
N THR A 109 4.10 -6.87 -9.78
CA THR A 109 3.77 -6.17 -11.01
C THR A 109 4.95 -5.34 -11.49
N VAL A 110 5.04 -5.14 -12.80
CA VAL A 110 6.01 -4.26 -13.45
C VAL A 110 5.44 -2.85 -13.65
N ASP A 111 4.12 -2.71 -13.59
CA ASP A 111 3.44 -1.43 -13.72
C ASP A 111 3.49 -0.63 -12.42
N GLU A 112 3.51 0.69 -12.54
CA GLU A 112 3.32 1.59 -11.41
C GLU A 112 1.87 1.50 -10.92
N ILE A 113 1.71 1.18 -9.64
CA ILE A 113 0.41 1.08 -8.98
C ILE A 113 0.50 1.86 -7.67
N ASP A 114 -0.52 2.67 -7.40
CA ASP A 114 -0.60 3.49 -6.18
C ASP A 114 -1.54 2.86 -5.15
N THR A 115 -2.72 2.46 -5.59
CA THR A 115 -3.82 2.05 -4.73
C THR A 115 -4.60 0.90 -5.36
N ALA A 116 -5.12 0.01 -4.53
CA ALA A 116 -6.08 -1.01 -4.91
C ALA A 116 -7.44 -0.72 -4.28
N PHE A 117 -8.50 -0.76 -5.07
CA PHE A 117 -9.87 -0.55 -4.62
C PHE A 117 -10.71 -1.81 -4.80
N GLN A 118 -11.50 -2.16 -3.78
CA GLN A 118 -12.44 -3.26 -3.87
C GLN A 118 -13.65 -2.87 -4.71
N VAL A 119 -14.07 -3.76 -5.61
CA VAL A 119 -15.19 -3.51 -6.53
C VAL A 119 -16.51 -3.89 -5.87
N SER A 120 -17.47 -2.96 -5.83
CA SER A 120 -18.81 -3.17 -5.29
C SER A 120 -19.92 -3.28 -6.34
N SER A 121 -19.61 -3.00 -7.61
CA SER A 121 -20.59 -2.99 -8.70
C SER A 121 -20.31 -4.08 -9.73
N ASN A 122 -21.37 -4.60 -10.36
CA ASN A 122 -21.29 -5.63 -11.39
C ASN A 122 -21.30 -5.08 -12.83
N ASN A 123 -21.19 -3.79 -12.99
CA ASN A 123 -21.25 -3.13 -14.32
C ASN A 123 -20.09 -3.48 -15.26
N MET A 124 -18.96 -3.94 -14.72
CA MET A 124 -17.78 -4.35 -15.50
C MET A 124 -17.64 -5.86 -15.65
N PHE A 125 -18.67 -6.65 -15.28
CA PHE A 125 -18.69 -8.09 -15.53
C PHE A 125 -18.80 -8.39 -17.04
N PRO A 126 -18.10 -9.38 -17.61
CA PRO A 126 -17.25 -10.38 -16.94
C PRO A 126 -15.79 -9.92 -16.71
N THR A 127 -15.39 -8.77 -17.23
CA THR A 127 -13.99 -8.28 -17.15
C THR A 127 -13.54 -8.11 -15.70
N ILE A 128 -14.40 -7.52 -14.87
CA ILE A 128 -14.14 -7.33 -13.44
C ILE A 128 -15.33 -7.87 -12.67
N LYS A 129 -15.06 -8.76 -11.72
CA LYS A 129 -16.10 -9.35 -10.85
C LYS A 129 -16.27 -8.50 -9.59
N VAL A 130 -17.48 -8.53 -9.04
CA VAL A 130 -17.75 -7.98 -7.70
C VAL A 130 -16.83 -8.64 -6.68
N THR A 131 -16.45 -7.94 -5.64
CA THR A 131 -15.48 -8.32 -4.60
C THR A 131 -14.03 -8.40 -5.05
N SER A 132 -13.73 -8.31 -6.37
CA SER A 132 -12.35 -8.15 -6.85
C SER A 132 -11.73 -6.85 -6.33
N TYR A 133 -10.42 -6.83 -6.24
CA TYR A 133 -9.66 -5.59 -6.12
C TYR A 133 -9.07 -5.21 -7.47
N VAL A 134 -9.25 -3.96 -7.87
CA VAL A 134 -8.58 -3.39 -9.04
C VAL A 134 -7.33 -2.64 -8.60
N LEU A 135 -6.22 -2.94 -9.24
CA LEU A 135 -4.92 -2.29 -9.03
C LEU A 135 -4.86 -1.06 -9.91
N THR A 136 -4.62 0.10 -9.32
CA THR A 136 -4.80 1.37 -10.01
C THR A 136 -3.60 2.29 -9.89
N LYS A 137 -3.42 3.14 -10.90
CA LYS A 137 -2.51 4.28 -10.89
C LYS A 137 -3.32 5.56 -10.97
N LYS A 138 -3.09 6.50 -10.06
CA LYS A 138 -3.69 7.83 -10.12
C LYS A 138 -3.15 8.58 -11.34
N ILE A 139 -4.05 9.20 -12.09
CA ILE A 139 -3.72 9.96 -13.31
C ILE A 139 -4.52 11.25 -13.36
N THR A 140 -4.26 12.08 -14.36
CA THR A 140 -5.12 13.21 -14.70
C THR A 140 -6.15 12.81 -15.78
N ILE A 141 -7.19 13.63 -15.97
CA ILE A 141 -8.22 13.37 -16.99
C ILE A 141 -7.61 13.41 -18.39
N GLU A 142 -6.63 14.28 -18.62
CA GLU A 142 -5.95 14.47 -19.91
C GLU A 142 -5.12 13.24 -20.33
N GLU A 143 -4.72 12.41 -19.34
CA GLU A 143 -3.98 11.16 -19.60
C GLU A 143 -4.91 9.99 -19.97
N MET A 144 -6.23 10.19 -19.92
CA MET A 144 -7.18 9.13 -20.24
C MET A 144 -7.14 8.78 -21.73
N GLN A 145 -7.08 7.47 -22.00
CA GLN A 145 -7.07 6.92 -23.36
C GLN A 145 -8.34 6.10 -23.62
N PRO A 146 -8.89 6.16 -24.83
CA PRO A 146 -10.07 5.37 -25.20
C PRO A 146 -9.88 3.88 -24.94
N TRP A 147 -10.98 3.22 -24.56
CA TRP A 147 -11.07 1.78 -24.32
C TRP A 147 -10.33 1.23 -23.11
N HIS A 148 -9.65 2.07 -22.32
CA HIS A 148 -9.12 1.68 -21.02
C HIS A 148 -10.20 1.75 -19.93
N VAL A 149 -10.02 0.96 -18.89
CA VAL A 149 -10.90 0.98 -17.71
C VAL A 149 -10.37 1.97 -16.70
N TYR A 150 -11.26 2.79 -16.18
CA TYR A 150 -10.95 3.79 -15.16
C TYR A 150 -11.85 3.63 -13.96
N LEU A 151 -11.25 3.83 -12.80
CA LEU A 151 -11.97 4.09 -11.56
C LEU A 151 -11.93 5.61 -11.36
N PHE A 152 -13.08 6.21 -11.10
CA PHE A 152 -13.16 7.64 -10.82
C PHE A 152 -14.12 7.93 -9.67
N ILE A 153 -13.81 9.00 -8.96
CA ILE A 153 -14.57 9.45 -7.80
C ILE A 153 -15.23 10.76 -8.15
N MET A 154 -16.55 10.79 -8.02
CA MET A 154 -17.36 11.99 -8.25
C MET A 154 -17.79 12.58 -6.92
N GLU A 155 -17.69 13.91 -6.81
CA GLU A 155 -18.08 14.61 -5.59
C GLU A 155 -19.55 14.37 -5.25
N GLY A 156 -19.81 13.92 -4.01
CA GLY A 156 -21.16 13.63 -3.53
C GLY A 156 -21.89 12.43 -4.17
N LYS A 157 -21.28 11.77 -5.18
CA LYS A 157 -21.89 10.65 -5.92
C LYS A 157 -21.23 9.30 -5.68
N GLY A 158 -19.95 9.28 -5.23
CA GLY A 158 -19.23 8.08 -4.89
C GLY A 158 -18.20 7.62 -5.92
N LEU A 159 -17.88 6.32 -5.89
CA LEU A 159 -16.86 5.67 -6.72
C LEU A 159 -17.51 4.90 -7.86
N PHE A 160 -16.95 5.06 -9.06
CA PHE A 160 -17.42 4.44 -10.30
C PHE A 160 -16.27 3.74 -11.00
N ILE A 161 -16.57 2.63 -11.70
CA ILE A 161 -15.61 1.91 -12.55
C ILE A 161 -16.29 1.68 -13.89
N TYR A 162 -15.67 2.21 -14.95
CA TYR A 162 -16.20 2.14 -16.32
C TYR A 162 -15.07 2.12 -17.34
N ARG A 163 -15.41 1.77 -18.57
CA ARG A 163 -14.52 1.89 -19.72
C ARG A 163 -14.74 3.22 -20.40
N PHE A 164 -13.70 4.05 -20.52
CA PHE A 164 -13.76 5.30 -21.26
C PHE A 164 -13.80 5.02 -22.77
N LYS A 165 -14.74 5.63 -23.47
CA LYS A 165 -14.88 5.43 -24.91
C LYS A 165 -14.40 6.64 -25.71
N LYS A 166 -14.92 7.83 -25.41
CA LYS A 166 -14.62 9.07 -26.15
C LYS A 166 -15.11 10.30 -25.40
N TYR A 167 -14.69 11.46 -25.84
CA TYR A 167 -15.36 12.72 -25.50
C TYR A 167 -16.61 12.89 -26.38
N THR A 168 -17.68 13.41 -25.80
CA THR A 168 -18.88 13.81 -26.52
C THR A 168 -18.66 15.16 -27.20
N GLU A 169 -19.56 15.58 -28.11
CA GLU A 169 -19.54 16.89 -28.75
C GLU A 169 -19.65 18.05 -27.74
N LEU A 170 -20.25 17.81 -26.60
CA LEU A 170 -20.36 18.74 -25.47
C LEU A 170 -19.16 18.72 -24.52
N GLY A 171 -18.09 18.01 -24.85
CA GLY A 171 -16.88 17.92 -24.03
C GLY A 171 -17.01 16.99 -22.81
N LYS A 172 -18.10 16.23 -22.67
CA LYS A 172 -18.26 15.25 -21.61
C LYS A 172 -17.52 13.95 -21.91
N LEU A 173 -17.15 13.24 -20.86
CA LEU A 173 -16.54 11.91 -20.94
C LEU A 173 -17.65 10.86 -21.10
N HIS A 174 -17.65 10.14 -22.22
CA HIS A 174 -18.58 9.03 -22.48
C HIS A 174 -17.98 7.72 -22.00
N PHE A 175 -18.63 7.11 -21.03
CA PHE A 175 -18.23 5.84 -20.44
C PHE A 175 -19.22 4.72 -20.75
N VAL A 176 -18.69 3.53 -20.97
CA VAL A 176 -19.50 2.32 -21.25
C VAL A 176 -19.20 1.22 -20.23
N SER A 177 -20.22 0.42 -19.94
CA SER A 177 -20.09 -0.80 -19.14
C SER A 177 -19.70 -1.97 -20.02
N ASP A 178 -18.89 -2.90 -19.46
CA ASP A 178 -18.65 -4.20 -20.11
C ASP A 178 -19.83 -5.16 -19.92
N ASN A 179 -20.65 -4.93 -18.88
CA ASN A 179 -21.90 -5.64 -18.66
C ASN A 179 -23.05 -4.93 -19.39
N HIS A 180 -23.59 -5.59 -20.41
CA HIS A 180 -24.62 -5.03 -21.29
C HIS A 180 -25.96 -4.73 -20.58
N THR A 181 -26.17 -5.19 -19.36
CA THR A 181 -27.36 -4.84 -18.58
C THR A 181 -27.30 -3.42 -17.97
N TYR A 182 -26.12 -2.81 -18.01
CA TYR A 182 -25.90 -1.44 -17.51
C TYR A 182 -25.77 -0.46 -18.66
N THR A 183 -26.38 0.70 -18.48
CA THR A 183 -26.31 1.78 -19.48
C THR A 183 -24.98 2.51 -19.45
N SER A 184 -24.62 3.09 -20.58
CA SER A 184 -23.52 4.07 -20.68
C SER A 184 -23.88 5.37 -19.93
N ILE A 185 -22.86 6.09 -19.51
CA ILE A 185 -23.01 7.36 -18.80
C ILE A 185 -22.12 8.44 -19.42
N ASP A 186 -22.62 9.66 -19.41
CA ASP A 186 -21.86 10.85 -19.77
C ASP A 186 -21.54 11.66 -18.53
N VAL A 187 -20.27 11.89 -18.27
CA VAL A 187 -19.78 12.56 -17.06
C VAL A 187 -19.09 13.86 -17.42
N ASP A 188 -19.43 14.93 -16.73
CA ASP A 188 -18.71 16.18 -16.87
C ASP A 188 -17.33 16.05 -16.21
N PRO A 189 -16.23 16.40 -16.88
CA PRO A 189 -14.91 16.40 -16.28
C PRO A 189 -14.83 17.14 -14.94
N ALA A 190 -15.60 18.21 -14.79
CA ALA A 190 -15.63 19.02 -13.56
C ALA A 190 -16.24 18.28 -12.35
N ASP A 191 -17.07 17.25 -12.58
CA ASP A 191 -17.66 16.42 -11.52
C ASP A 191 -16.67 15.38 -10.98
N ILE A 192 -15.54 15.14 -11.66
CA ILE A 192 -14.57 14.13 -11.27
C ILE A 192 -13.54 14.75 -10.32
N ARG A 193 -13.53 14.26 -9.07
CA ARG A 193 -12.55 14.66 -8.07
C ARG A 193 -11.20 13.93 -8.23
N GLU A 194 -11.25 12.64 -8.52
CA GLU A 194 -10.06 11.80 -8.72
C GLU A 194 -10.31 10.78 -9.82
N VAL A 195 -9.30 10.49 -10.62
CA VAL A 195 -9.34 9.44 -11.63
C VAL A 195 -8.10 8.53 -11.54
N PHE A 196 -8.33 7.25 -11.74
CA PHE A 196 -7.33 6.20 -11.66
C PHE A 196 -7.44 5.28 -12.88
N CYS A 197 -6.31 5.01 -13.53
CA CYS A 197 -6.24 4.00 -14.58
C CYS A 197 -6.14 2.61 -13.94
N VAL A 198 -7.01 1.69 -14.31
CA VAL A 198 -6.96 0.29 -13.88
C VAL A 198 -5.85 -0.42 -14.66
N ARG A 199 -4.86 -0.98 -13.93
CA ARG A 199 -3.69 -1.67 -14.47
C ARG A 199 -3.77 -3.19 -14.32
N GLY A 200 -4.65 -3.67 -13.47
CA GLY A 200 -4.84 -5.09 -13.20
C GLY A 200 -5.85 -5.31 -12.10
N GLY A 201 -5.96 -6.53 -11.65
CA GLY A 201 -6.85 -6.86 -10.54
C GLY A 201 -6.64 -8.28 -10.04
N PHE A 202 -7.20 -8.57 -8.90
CA PHE A 202 -7.25 -9.91 -8.35
C PHE A 202 -8.58 -10.16 -7.65
N LEU A 203 -9.00 -11.43 -7.62
CA LEU A 203 -10.18 -11.88 -6.90
C LEU A 203 -9.71 -12.63 -5.65
N PRO A 204 -9.98 -12.12 -4.44
CA PRO A 204 -9.54 -12.76 -3.19
C PRO A 204 -10.38 -14.00 -2.85
N ASP A 205 -11.53 -14.19 -3.51
CA ASP A 205 -12.50 -15.22 -3.18
C ASP A 205 -12.53 -16.30 -4.26
N PHE A 206 -12.09 -17.51 -3.88
CA PHE A 206 -12.18 -18.70 -4.72
C PHE A 206 -13.38 -19.52 -4.24
N LYS A 207 -14.44 -19.62 -5.05
CA LYS A 207 -15.49 -20.62 -4.80
C LYS A 207 -14.89 -22.01 -4.90
N VAL A 208 -15.05 -22.80 -3.86
CA VAL A 208 -14.71 -24.22 -3.89
C VAL A 208 -15.66 -24.89 -4.89
N VAL A 209 -15.10 -25.67 -5.82
CA VAL A 209 -15.88 -26.46 -6.77
C VAL A 209 -16.67 -27.50 -5.96
N GLY A 210 -17.94 -27.30 -5.77
CA GLY A 210 -18.83 -28.15 -4.95
C GLY A 210 -20.07 -27.44 -4.40
N ASP A 211 -20.12 -26.11 -4.47
CA ASP A 211 -21.28 -25.30 -4.07
C ASP A 211 -22.18 -24.95 -5.25
N ILE A 212 -22.46 -25.94 -6.13
CA ILE A 212 -23.43 -25.84 -7.22
C ILE A 212 -24.64 -26.66 -6.87
#